data_1314b7b7536cf1c805fe6be94a4f5448
#
_entry.id   1314b7b7536cf1c805fe6be94a4f5448
#
_cell.length_a   1.000
_cell.length_b   1.000
_cell.length_c   1.000
_cell.angle_alpha   90.00
_cell.angle_beta   90.00
_cell.angle_gamma   90.00
#
_symmetry.space_group_name_H-M   'P 1'
#
loop_
_entity.id
_entity.type
_entity.pdbx_description
1 polymer ?
#
loop_
_entity_poly.entity_id
_entity_poly.type
_entity_poly.pdbx_seq_one_letter_code
_entity_poly.pdbx_strand_id
1 'polypeptide(L)'
;MTIPGWRTEDGTTDRPVDVATGKALWNARGITVPVRWVLTRDPAGRAETRVFVCSDPQRSASEILTWYAMRWAGEVTFEEARRHLGVETQRQWSDLAIHRTTPLLFGLFSLVTLWASELAAKTGKLSVLGAAWYKKSDPTFSDCLATVRRILWAEEAVRPILWRDDFPTWRSRARTTEKPKPLQQRQVELMSYAA
;
A
#
# COMPACT_ATOMS: atom_id res chain seq x y z
N MET A 1 17.56 9.03 -22.80
CA MET A 1 16.55 9.68 -21.97
C MET A 1 16.57 9.04 -20.58
N THR A 2 16.50 9.80 -19.50
CA THR A 2 16.41 9.27 -18.12
C THR A 2 14.96 9.34 -17.68
N ILE A 3 14.43 8.25 -17.11
CA ILE A 3 13.03 8.16 -16.70
C ILE A 3 12.98 8.11 -15.18
N PRO A 4 12.39 9.11 -14.52
CA PRO A 4 12.26 9.13 -13.06
C PRO A 4 11.48 7.91 -12.55
N GLY A 5 11.99 7.26 -11.51
CA GLY A 5 11.34 6.12 -10.88
C GLY A 5 11.44 4.79 -11.64
N TRP A 6 12.14 4.74 -12.76
CA TRP A 6 12.40 3.48 -13.45
C TRP A 6 13.46 2.70 -12.69
N ARG A 7 13.04 1.66 -12.00
CA ARG A 7 13.95 0.71 -11.34
C ARG A 7 14.28 -0.43 -12.28
N THR A 8 15.54 -0.76 -12.36
CA THR A 8 16.04 -1.99 -12.99
C THR A 8 16.12 -3.11 -11.95
N GLU A 9 16.22 -4.35 -12.39
CA GLU A 9 16.31 -5.54 -11.50
C GLU A 9 17.44 -5.45 -10.47
N ASP A 10 18.51 -4.72 -10.80
CA ASP A 10 19.62 -4.45 -9.89
C ASP A 10 19.41 -3.26 -8.94
N GLY A 11 18.21 -2.67 -8.91
CA GLY A 11 17.82 -1.58 -8.03
C GLY A 11 18.37 -0.20 -8.41
N THR A 12 19.09 -0.07 -9.52
CA THR A 12 19.59 1.24 -9.98
C THR A 12 18.45 2.05 -10.58
N THR A 13 18.34 3.31 -10.13
CA THR A 13 17.43 4.31 -10.67
C THR A 13 18.16 5.21 -11.66
N ASP A 14 17.39 5.85 -12.57
CA ASP A 14 17.88 6.92 -13.45
C ASP A 14 18.86 6.50 -14.54
N ARG A 15 18.72 5.29 -15.08
CA ARG A 15 19.53 4.85 -16.23
C ARG A 15 19.14 5.56 -17.53
N PRO A 16 20.13 5.86 -18.37
CA PRO A 16 19.85 6.31 -19.73
C PRO A 16 19.23 5.17 -20.54
N VAL A 17 18.10 5.44 -21.15
CA VAL A 17 17.38 4.52 -22.03
C VAL A 17 17.26 5.14 -23.40
N ASP A 18 17.57 4.36 -24.44
CA ASP A 18 17.30 4.76 -25.82
C ASP A 18 15.80 4.68 -26.06
N VAL A 19 15.24 5.75 -26.61
CA VAL A 19 13.80 5.85 -26.85
C VAL A 19 13.56 6.20 -28.31
N ALA A 20 12.79 5.35 -28.99
CA ALA A 20 12.20 5.66 -30.30
C ALA A 20 10.68 5.77 -30.12
N THR A 21 10.04 6.69 -30.82
CA THR A 21 8.61 6.91 -30.72
C THR A 21 8.01 7.39 -32.01
N GLY A 22 6.74 7.07 -32.23
CA GLY A 22 6.01 7.49 -33.41
C GLY A 22 4.51 7.37 -33.21
N LYS A 23 3.76 7.80 -34.23
CA LYS A 23 2.30 7.61 -34.29
C LYS A 23 2.00 6.48 -35.26
N ALA A 24 1.00 5.66 -34.97
CA ALA A 24 0.55 4.58 -35.80
C ALA A 24 -0.96 4.40 -35.69
N LEU A 25 -1.52 3.62 -36.58
CA LEU A 25 -2.89 3.16 -36.53
C LEU A 25 -2.88 1.70 -36.00
N TRP A 26 -3.50 1.50 -34.87
CA TRP A 26 -3.72 0.15 -34.31
C TRP A 26 -5.06 -0.38 -34.78
N ASN A 27 -5.03 -1.53 -35.47
CA ASN A 27 -6.25 -2.19 -35.90
C ASN A 27 -6.48 -3.47 -35.09
N ALA A 28 -7.59 -3.53 -34.37
CA ALA A 28 -8.02 -4.72 -33.65
C ALA A 28 -9.51 -4.95 -33.86
N ARG A 29 -9.87 -6.14 -34.33
CA ARG A 29 -11.28 -6.56 -34.51
C ARG A 29 -12.10 -5.59 -35.36
N GLY A 30 -11.52 -4.99 -36.41
CA GLY A 30 -12.20 -4.04 -37.29
C GLY A 30 -12.30 -2.60 -36.76
N ILE A 31 -11.78 -2.33 -35.58
CA ILE A 31 -11.69 -0.97 -35.01
C ILE A 31 -10.28 -0.46 -35.20
N THR A 32 -10.15 0.68 -35.87
CA THR A 32 -8.86 1.36 -36.08
C THR A 32 -8.76 2.55 -35.17
N VAL A 33 -7.75 2.56 -34.31
CA VAL A 33 -7.50 3.63 -33.33
C VAL A 33 -6.12 4.22 -33.56
N PRO A 34 -5.98 5.56 -33.60
CA PRO A 34 -4.68 6.19 -33.62
C PRO A 34 -4.00 6.00 -32.27
N VAL A 35 -2.72 5.61 -32.30
CA VAL A 35 -1.94 5.35 -31.11
C VAL A 35 -0.58 6.01 -31.18
N ARG A 36 -0.02 6.32 -30.03
CA ARG A 36 1.40 6.61 -29.86
C ARG A 36 2.11 5.37 -29.39
N TRP A 37 3.17 4.98 -30.08
CA TRP A 37 4.05 3.91 -29.61
C TRP A 37 5.37 4.48 -29.10
N VAL A 38 5.95 3.82 -28.12
CA VAL A 38 7.24 4.15 -27.52
C VAL A 38 8.03 2.85 -27.37
N LEU A 39 9.15 2.78 -28.05
CA LEU A 39 10.11 1.68 -27.93
C LEU A 39 11.22 2.11 -26.98
N THR A 40 11.53 1.27 -26.01
CA THR A 40 12.66 1.48 -25.09
C THR A 40 13.69 0.38 -25.27
N ARG A 41 14.95 0.77 -25.30
CA ARG A 41 16.10 -0.12 -25.37
C ARG A 41 17.14 0.30 -24.34
N ASP A 42 17.63 -0.65 -23.55
CA ASP A 42 18.79 -0.41 -22.68
C ASP A 42 20.07 -0.52 -23.53
N PRO A 43 20.87 0.56 -23.64
CA PRO A 43 22.13 0.52 -24.38
C PRO A 43 23.13 -0.47 -23.79
N ALA A 44 23.04 -0.76 -22.49
CA ALA A 44 23.90 -1.72 -21.79
C ALA A 44 23.44 -3.18 -21.93
N GLY A 45 22.28 -3.42 -22.58
CA GLY A 45 21.74 -4.76 -22.83
C GLY A 45 21.32 -5.54 -21.57
N ARG A 46 21.14 -4.87 -20.44
CA ARG A 46 20.72 -5.49 -19.15
C ARG A 46 19.21 -5.61 -18.98
N ALA A 47 18.46 -4.83 -19.75
CA ALA A 47 17.01 -4.88 -19.76
C ALA A 47 16.49 -5.21 -21.15
N GLU A 48 15.37 -5.94 -21.18
CA GLU A 48 14.70 -6.27 -22.45
C GLU A 48 14.18 -5.03 -23.17
N THR A 49 14.22 -5.08 -24.49
CA THR A 49 13.55 -4.09 -25.33
C THR A 49 12.06 -4.18 -25.15
N ARG A 50 11.39 -3.08 -24.80
CA ARG A 50 9.94 -3.03 -24.56
C ARG A 50 9.26 -2.01 -25.44
N VAL A 51 8.03 -2.32 -25.85
CA VAL A 51 7.18 -1.41 -26.61
C VAL A 51 5.96 -1.07 -25.77
N PHE A 52 5.67 0.22 -25.66
CA PHE A 52 4.50 0.77 -24.99
C PHE A 52 3.59 1.41 -26.03
N VAL A 53 2.30 1.28 -25.83
CA VAL A 53 1.27 1.86 -26.70
C VAL A 53 0.31 2.69 -25.86
N CYS A 54 0.03 3.91 -26.31
CA CYS A 54 -0.92 4.81 -25.69
C CYS A 54 -2.02 5.16 -26.70
N SER A 55 -3.28 5.11 -26.29
CA SER A 55 -4.44 5.47 -27.12
C SER A 55 -4.58 6.97 -27.34
N ASP A 56 -3.84 7.79 -26.59
CA ASP A 56 -3.73 9.23 -26.85
C ASP A 56 -2.46 9.54 -27.66
N PRO A 57 -2.57 9.85 -28.98
CA PRO A 57 -1.41 10.07 -29.84
C PRO A 57 -0.69 11.40 -29.56
N GLN A 58 -1.24 12.27 -28.70
CA GLN A 58 -0.64 13.56 -28.39
C GLN A 58 0.33 13.50 -27.19
N ARG A 59 0.30 12.41 -26.42
CA ARG A 59 1.15 12.25 -25.27
C ARG A 59 2.62 12.12 -25.65
N SER A 60 3.48 12.70 -24.84
CA SER A 60 4.92 12.57 -24.98
C SER A 60 5.40 11.17 -24.58
N ALA A 61 6.53 10.74 -25.13
CA ALA A 61 7.16 9.49 -24.72
C ALA A 61 7.51 9.48 -23.22
N SER A 62 7.94 10.63 -22.68
CA SER A 62 8.25 10.79 -21.26
C SER A 62 7.05 10.54 -20.36
N GLU A 63 5.89 11.12 -20.66
CA GLU A 63 4.66 10.90 -19.90
C GLU A 63 4.26 9.42 -19.90
N ILE A 64 4.27 8.78 -21.07
CA ILE A 64 3.89 7.36 -21.21
C ILE A 64 4.79 6.48 -20.36
N LEU A 65 6.10 6.69 -20.40
CA LEU A 65 7.07 5.92 -19.64
C LEU A 65 6.99 6.21 -18.14
N THR A 66 6.71 7.45 -17.74
CA THR A 66 6.48 7.83 -16.34
C THR A 66 5.23 7.13 -15.81
N TRP A 67 4.13 7.12 -16.55
CA TRP A 67 2.92 6.40 -16.13
C TRP A 67 3.14 4.90 -15.99
N TYR A 68 3.91 4.31 -16.89
CA TYR A 68 4.26 2.90 -16.74
C TYR A 68 5.09 2.64 -15.47
N ALA A 69 6.06 3.48 -15.16
CA ALA A 69 6.83 3.37 -13.93
C ALA A 69 5.94 3.56 -12.67
N MET A 70 4.99 4.49 -12.71
CA MET A 70 4.04 4.72 -11.62
C MET A 70 3.08 3.54 -11.39
N ARG A 71 2.80 2.72 -12.42
CA ARG A 71 1.94 1.52 -12.28
C ARG A 71 2.45 0.58 -11.20
N TRP A 72 3.76 0.42 -11.10
CA TRP A 72 4.39 -0.43 -10.08
C TRP A 72 4.08 0.03 -8.66
N ALA A 73 3.89 1.33 -8.45
CA ALA A 73 3.50 1.87 -7.15
C ALA A 73 2.14 1.32 -6.67
N GLY A 74 1.21 1.04 -7.59
CA GLY A 74 -0.06 0.40 -7.25
C GLY A 74 0.13 -1.02 -6.74
N GLU A 75 0.96 -1.83 -7.40
CA GLU A 75 1.26 -3.21 -6.98
C GLU A 75 1.92 -3.24 -5.60
N VAL A 76 2.89 -2.36 -5.36
CA VAL A 76 3.52 -2.19 -4.04
C VAL A 76 2.51 -1.76 -2.98
N THR A 77 1.58 -0.86 -3.32
CA THR A 77 0.52 -0.44 -2.39
C THR A 77 -0.36 -1.62 -1.97
N PHE A 78 -0.76 -2.47 -2.91
CA PHE A 78 -1.53 -3.68 -2.59
C PHE A 78 -0.74 -4.65 -1.72
N GLU A 79 0.53 -4.89 -2.02
CA GLU A 79 1.40 -5.76 -1.24
C GLU A 79 1.55 -5.24 0.20
N GLU A 80 1.87 -3.97 0.38
CA GLU A 80 2.05 -3.34 1.69
C GLU A 80 0.74 -3.30 2.50
N ALA A 81 -0.39 -2.99 1.85
CA ALA A 81 -1.70 -3.00 2.49
C ALA A 81 -2.11 -4.42 2.93
N ARG A 82 -1.81 -5.43 2.13
CA ARG A 82 -2.02 -6.85 2.50
C ARG A 82 -1.15 -7.23 3.69
N ARG A 83 0.13 -6.89 3.65
CA ARG A 83 1.11 -7.27 4.68
C ARG A 83 0.87 -6.59 6.03
N HIS A 84 0.50 -5.30 6.03
CA HIS A 84 0.47 -4.48 7.23
C HIS A 84 -0.92 -4.08 7.72
N LEU A 85 -1.92 -4.07 6.85
CA LEU A 85 -3.29 -3.66 7.19
C LEU A 85 -4.31 -4.81 7.10
N GLY A 86 -3.89 -5.99 6.61
CA GLY A 86 -4.74 -7.16 6.54
C GLY A 86 -5.77 -7.14 5.40
N VAL A 87 -5.52 -6.40 4.33
CA VAL A 87 -6.31 -6.49 3.09
C VAL A 87 -6.27 -7.93 2.58
N GLU A 88 -7.39 -8.47 2.12
CA GLU A 88 -7.58 -9.87 1.70
C GLU A 88 -7.49 -10.94 2.80
N THR A 89 -7.04 -10.60 4.00
CA THR A 89 -7.00 -11.53 5.13
C THR A 89 -8.20 -11.35 6.08
N GLN A 90 -9.13 -10.50 5.71
CA GLN A 90 -10.34 -10.20 6.45
C GLN A 90 -11.24 -11.43 6.49
N ARG A 91 -11.52 -11.93 7.69
CA ARG A 91 -12.46 -13.04 7.91
C ARG A 91 -13.90 -12.52 8.01
N GLN A 92 -14.34 -11.77 7.02
CA GLN A 92 -15.68 -11.21 6.96
C GLN A 92 -16.52 -12.00 5.95
N TRP A 93 -17.75 -12.33 6.36
CA TRP A 93 -18.64 -13.22 5.61
C TRP A 93 -19.75 -12.44 4.87
N SER A 94 -19.91 -11.17 5.19
CA SER A 94 -20.97 -10.34 4.62
C SER A 94 -20.37 -9.42 3.55
N ASP A 95 -20.97 -9.40 2.37
CA ASP A 95 -20.58 -8.53 1.26
C ASP A 95 -20.51 -7.06 1.69
N LEU A 96 -21.48 -6.62 2.50
CA LEU A 96 -21.52 -5.27 3.03
C LEU A 96 -20.32 -4.95 3.92
N ALA A 97 -19.87 -5.91 4.73
CA ALA A 97 -18.68 -5.74 5.55
C ALA A 97 -17.41 -5.62 4.70
N ILE A 98 -17.28 -6.46 3.65
CA ILE A 98 -16.17 -6.42 2.71
C ILE A 98 -16.14 -5.09 1.97
N HIS A 99 -17.29 -4.65 1.43
CA HIS A 99 -17.41 -3.38 0.71
C HIS A 99 -17.06 -2.15 1.55
N ARG A 100 -17.25 -2.20 2.86
CA ARG A 100 -16.91 -1.10 3.77
C ARG A 100 -15.48 -1.16 4.26
N THR A 101 -14.99 -2.34 4.58
CA THR A 101 -13.69 -2.51 5.24
C THR A 101 -12.52 -2.35 4.27
N THR A 102 -12.64 -2.90 3.06
CA THR A 102 -11.55 -2.82 2.08
C THR A 102 -11.21 -1.37 1.70
N PRO A 103 -12.20 -0.51 1.31
CA PRO A 103 -11.90 0.90 1.06
C PRO A 103 -11.35 1.64 2.29
N LEU A 104 -11.84 1.30 3.50
CA LEU A 104 -11.35 1.90 4.73
C LEU A 104 -9.86 1.58 4.97
N LEU A 105 -9.43 0.35 4.71
CA LEU A 105 -8.02 -0.04 4.87
C LEU A 105 -7.11 0.66 3.86
N PHE A 106 -7.56 0.86 2.61
CA PHE A 106 -6.82 1.68 1.64
C PHE A 106 -6.83 3.16 2.00
N GLY A 107 -7.94 3.66 2.55
CA GLY A 107 -7.99 5.01 3.12
C GLY A 107 -7.00 5.20 4.27
N LEU A 108 -6.89 4.20 5.14
CA LEU A 108 -5.91 4.18 6.23
C LEU A 108 -4.47 4.13 5.70
N PHE A 109 -4.19 3.35 4.66
CA PHE A 109 -2.89 3.33 3.98
C PHE A 109 -2.52 4.74 3.50
N SER A 110 -3.44 5.40 2.81
CA SER A 110 -3.22 6.76 2.28
C SER A 110 -2.99 7.77 3.40
N LEU A 111 -3.80 7.71 4.47
CA LEU A 111 -3.68 8.61 5.62
C LEU A 111 -2.32 8.45 6.33
N VAL A 112 -1.89 7.23 6.58
CA VAL A 112 -0.58 6.95 7.20
C VAL A 112 0.55 7.46 6.34
N THR A 113 0.47 7.26 5.02
CA THR A 113 1.50 7.72 4.08
C THR A 113 1.58 9.24 4.03
N LEU A 114 0.44 9.94 3.99
CA LEU A 114 0.37 11.41 4.02
C LEU A 114 0.95 11.97 5.32
N TRP A 115 0.56 11.45 6.47
CA TRP A 115 1.10 11.88 7.75
C TRP A 115 2.60 11.64 7.87
N ALA A 116 3.07 10.48 7.44
CA ALA A 116 4.50 10.19 7.43
C ALA A 116 5.26 11.18 6.52
N SER A 117 4.70 11.53 5.37
CA SER A 117 5.28 12.53 4.46
C SER A 117 5.35 13.92 5.09
N GLU A 118 4.27 14.36 5.76
CA GLU A 118 4.26 15.65 6.48
C GLU A 118 5.29 15.68 7.61
N LEU A 119 5.41 14.59 8.36
CA LEU A 119 6.39 14.45 9.43
C LEU A 119 7.81 14.47 8.88
N ALA A 120 8.07 13.80 7.77
CA ALA A 120 9.34 13.84 7.07
C ALA A 120 9.71 15.27 6.61
N ALA A 121 8.73 16.00 6.09
CA ALA A 121 8.91 17.39 5.67
C ALA A 121 9.26 18.32 6.87
N LYS A 122 8.66 18.08 8.04
CA LYS A 122 8.92 18.87 9.26
C LYS A 122 10.23 18.51 9.94
N THR A 123 10.62 17.24 9.96
CA THR A 123 11.77 16.72 10.70
C THR A 123 13.01 16.48 9.82
N GLY A 124 12.86 16.63 8.51
CA GLY A 124 13.91 16.40 7.52
C GLY A 124 14.19 14.92 7.23
N LYS A 125 13.70 13.98 8.03
CA LYS A 125 13.93 12.53 7.81
C LYS A 125 12.93 11.67 8.58
N LEU A 126 12.47 10.57 7.94
CA LEU A 126 11.77 9.50 8.63
C LEU A 126 12.77 8.55 9.30
N SER A 127 12.43 8.07 10.49
CA SER A 127 13.21 7.04 11.17
C SER A 127 13.04 5.71 10.44
N VAL A 128 14.12 5.21 9.87
CA VAL A 128 14.16 3.92 9.19
C VAL A 128 14.55 2.84 10.20
N LEU A 129 13.71 1.83 10.36
CA LEU A 129 14.00 0.66 11.18
C LEU A 129 14.86 -0.31 10.38
N GLY A 130 16.17 -0.27 10.59
CA GLY A 130 17.12 -1.20 10.00
C GLY A 130 17.37 -2.41 10.91
N ALA A 131 17.63 -3.57 10.32
CA ALA A 131 18.20 -4.70 11.02
C ALA A 131 19.75 -4.66 10.92
N ALA A 132 20.44 -5.27 11.88
CA ALA A 132 21.90 -5.26 11.89
C ALA A 132 22.51 -5.87 10.61
N TRP A 133 21.78 -6.78 9.98
CA TRP A 133 22.18 -7.49 8.75
C TRP A 133 21.59 -6.89 7.46
N TYR A 134 20.69 -5.91 7.56
CA TYR A 134 20.08 -5.26 6.40
C TYR A 134 19.94 -3.75 6.64
N LYS A 135 20.74 -2.98 5.92
CA LYS A 135 20.66 -1.51 5.93
C LYS A 135 19.72 -1.05 4.84
N LYS A 136 18.59 -0.45 5.23
CA LYS A 136 17.66 0.22 4.31
C LYS A 136 18.17 1.62 4.02
N SER A 137 18.15 2.02 2.73
CA SER A 137 18.39 3.41 2.29
C SER A 137 17.10 4.24 2.41
N ASP A 138 15.98 3.65 2.06
CA ASP A 138 14.70 4.33 1.91
C ASP A 138 13.65 3.81 2.90
N PRO A 139 12.78 4.69 3.43
CA PRO A 139 11.70 4.29 4.30
C PRO A 139 10.66 3.45 3.56
N THR A 140 10.17 2.39 4.19
CA THR A 140 9.05 1.57 3.71
C THR A 140 7.77 1.95 4.43
N PHE A 141 6.62 1.42 3.99
CA PHE A 141 5.34 1.66 4.66
C PHE A 141 5.35 1.22 6.13
N SER A 142 6.07 0.16 6.48
CA SER A 142 6.24 -0.26 7.89
C SER A 142 6.91 0.80 8.75
N ASP A 143 7.90 1.55 8.19
CA ASP A 143 8.56 2.64 8.90
C ASP A 143 7.63 3.85 9.07
N CYS A 144 6.83 4.15 8.05
CA CYS A 144 5.78 5.16 8.12
C CYS A 144 4.77 4.84 9.22
N LEU A 145 4.26 3.61 9.23
CA LEU A 145 3.29 3.14 10.20
C LEU A 145 3.86 3.16 11.64
N ALA A 146 5.11 2.73 11.84
CA ALA A 146 5.77 2.76 13.13
C ALA A 146 5.99 4.20 13.62
N THR A 147 6.32 5.12 12.72
CA THR A 147 6.51 6.54 13.06
C THR A 147 5.20 7.19 13.48
N VAL A 148 4.13 7.01 12.70
CA VAL A 148 2.81 7.55 13.00
C VAL A 148 2.28 6.97 14.33
N ARG A 149 2.38 5.66 14.55
CA ARG A 149 1.99 5.03 15.81
C ARG A 149 2.74 5.60 17.01
N ARG A 150 4.04 5.81 16.90
CA ARG A 150 4.86 6.36 17.99
C ARG A 150 4.39 7.76 18.39
N ILE A 151 4.06 8.60 17.41
CA ILE A 151 3.58 9.96 17.66
C ILE A 151 2.19 9.94 18.28
N LEU A 152 1.26 9.19 17.71
CA LEU A 152 -0.10 9.06 18.26
C LEU A 152 -0.09 8.53 19.69
N TRP A 153 0.81 7.63 20.03
CA TRP A 153 0.92 7.10 21.40
C TRP A 153 1.63 8.03 22.36
N ALA A 154 2.47 8.94 21.85
CA ALA A 154 3.10 9.96 22.67
C ALA A 154 2.16 11.14 22.97
N GLU A 155 1.16 11.38 22.12
CA GLU A 155 0.17 12.43 22.36
C GLU A 155 -0.77 12.06 23.51
N GLU A 156 -0.82 12.89 24.53
CA GLU A 156 -1.71 12.70 25.69
C GLU A 156 -3.20 12.68 25.32
N ALA A 157 -3.57 13.34 24.22
CA ALA A 157 -4.94 13.37 23.71
C ALA A 157 -5.49 12.00 23.29
N VAL A 158 -4.64 11.09 22.85
CA VAL A 158 -5.03 9.74 22.41
C VAL A 158 -5.05 8.74 23.57
N ARG A 159 -4.23 8.99 24.60
CA ARG A 159 -4.16 8.16 25.82
C ARG A 159 -5.52 7.95 26.51
N PRO A 160 -6.31 8.99 26.78
CA PRO A 160 -7.61 8.81 27.46
C PRO A 160 -8.63 8.03 26.63
N ILE A 161 -8.54 8.09 25.30
CA ILE A 161 -9.47 7.40 24.40
C ILE A 161 -9.14 5.89 24.33
N LEU A 162 -7.86 5.55 24.29
CA LEU A 162 -7.40 4.16 24.20
C LEU A 162 -7.38 3.44 25.57
N TRP A 163 -7.31 4.21 26.68
CA TRP A 163 -7.19 3.70 28.04
C TRP A 163 -8.39 4.07 28.91
N ARG A 164 -9.56 4.36 28.33
CA ARG A 164 -10.79 4.44 29.13
C ARG A 164 -11.00 3.10 29.81
N ASP A 165 -11.25 3.17 31.12
CA ASP A 165 -11.47 1.98 31.96
C ASP A 165 -12.67 1.13 31.51
N ASP A 166 -13.53 1.72 30.65
CA ASP A 166 -14.68 1.08 30.02
C ASP A 166 -14.31 0.10 28.89
N PHE A 167 -13.07 0.18 28.34
CA PHE A 167 -12.59 -0.85 27.44
C PHE A 167 -12.05 -2.03 28.26
N PRO A 168 -12.70 -3.19 28.28
CA PRO A 168 -12.17 -4.37 28.92
C PRO A 168 -10.87 -4.76 28.21
N THR A 169 -9.73 -4.34 28.79
CA THR A 169 -8.44 -4.75 28.29
C THR A 169 -8.37 -6.28 28.39
N TRP A 170 -7.88 -6.94 27.34
CA TRP A 170 -7.65 -8.40 27.36
C TRP A 170 -6.84 -8.85 28.60
N ARG A 171 -6.07 -7.96 29.23
CA ARG A 171 -5.35 -8.19 30.49
C ARG A 171 -6.26 -8.29 31.71
N SER A 172 -7.41 -7.61 31.76
CA SER A 172 -8.35 -7.75 32.86
C SER A 172 -9.10 -9.09 32.83
N ARG A 173 -9.32 -9.64 31.61
CA ARG A 173 -9.87 -11.00 31.47
C ARG A 173 -8.93 -12.11 31.92
N ALA A 174 -7.61 -11.89 31.84
CA ALA A 174 -6.63 -12.88 32.29
C ALA A 174 -6.49 -12.99 33.81
N ARG A 175 -7.04 -12.04 34.60
CA ARG A 175 -7.00 -12.06 36.06
C ARG A 175 -8.27 -12.58 36.74
N THR A 176 -9.36 -12.69 36.00
CA THR A 176 -10.54 -13.39 36.51
C THR A 176 -10.32 -14.87 36.28
N THR A 177 -9.90 -15.55 37.35
CA THR A 177 -9.82 -17.01 37.46
C THR A 177 -11.20 -17.68 37.51
N GLU A 178 -12.21 -17.11 36.86
CA GLU A 178 -13.46 -17.81 36.62
C GLU A 178 -13.23 -18.85 35.51
N LYS A 179 -13.28 -20.09 35.89
CA LYS A 179 -13.33 -21.23 34.98
C LYS A 179 -14.41 -20.97 33.93
N PRO A 180 -14.13 -21.13 32.61
CA PRO A 180 -15.14 -20.93 31.61
C PRO A 180 -16.36 -21.81 31.88
N LYS A 181 -17.53 -21.17 31.97
CA LYS A 181 -18.81 -21.90 32.17
C LYS A 181 -18.95 -22.97 31.07
N PRO A 182 -19.38 -24.18 31.43
CA PRO A 182 -19.56 -25.24 30.41
C PRO A 182 -20.54 -24.81 29.33
N LEU A 183 -20.28 -25.25 28.10
CA LEU A 183 -21.00 -24.87 26.89
C LEU A 183 -22.54 -24.91 27.01
N GLN A 184 -23.07 -25.82 27.80
CA GLN A 184 -24.51 -25.98 28.04
C GLN A 184 -25.13 -24.77 28.81
N GLN A 185 -24.41 -24.15 29.73
CA GLN A 185 -24.91 -22.94 30.44
C GLN A 185 -24.88 -21.68 29.57
N ARG A 186 -23.96 -21.60 28.61
CA ARG A 186 -23.92 -20.50 27.63
C ARG A 186 -25.07 -20.53 26.62
N GLN A 187 -25.56 -21.72 26.25
CA GLN A 187 -26.71 -21.85 25.36
C GLN A 187 -28.01 -21.41 26.03
N VAL A 188 -28.18 -21.68 27.34
CA VAL A 188 -29.37 -21.28 28.10
C VAL A 188 -29.43 -19.76 28.27
N GLU A 189 -28.30 -19.10 28.56
CA GLU A 189 -28.25 -17.64 28.65
C GLU A 189 -28.54 -16.95 27.30
N LEU A 190 -28.07 -17.48 26.19
CA LEU A 190 -28.34 -16.92 24.85
C LEU A 190 -29.84 -17.08 24.44
N MET A 191 -30.50 -18.15 24.89
CA MET A 191 -31.93 -18.33 24.64
C MET A 191 -32.83 -17.46 25.53
N SER A 192 -32.40 -17.04 26.70
CA SER A 192 -33.16 -16.13 27.58
C SER A 192 -33.12 -14.67 27.10
N TYR A 193 -32.21 -14.28 26.19
CA TYR A 193 -32.18 -12.95 25.57
C TYR A 193 -32.98 -12.86 24.26
N ALA A 194 -33.51 -13.97 23.75
CA ALA A 194 -34.25 -14.06 22.51
C ALA A 194 -35.78 -14.26 22.71
N ALA A 195 -36.24 -14.24 23.96
CA ALA A 195 -37.64 -14.24 24.37
C ALA A 195 -38.01 -12.86 24.98
#